data_9828b496d54a063f93c925852b509249
#
_entry.id   9828b496d54a063f93c925852b509249
#
_cell.length_a   1.000
_cell.length_b   1.000
_cell.length_c   1.000
_cell.angle_alpha   90.00
_cell.angle_beta   90.00
_cell.angle_gamma   90.00
#
_symmetry.space_group_name_H-M   'P 1'
#
loop_
_entity.id
_entity.type
_entity.pdbx_description
1 polymer ?
#
loop_
_entity_poly.entity_id
_entity_poly.type
_entity_poly.pdbx_seq_one_letter_code
_entity_poly.pdbx_strand_id
1 'polypeptide(L)'
;DVDSLKEELKKKNEAAYIEMAKEEVAYIETHKMYKYITNKWISVEVYAPFGENTYRVTPDLSTTLSKKYFYAFTSTLSANYMRQYSNGISIFFKGNLDVKHNNNIMVDNLESQAFQSTALGANNTTVITNSTDGYVTNYDQFVTTAFTFEPAFFFINNTIGFSPAIEFNLGTYDKTNWKLGVPISLKDSDGKPKVNFEIQWKEVNTFTSSTHLVGLSASFLFGDMIN
;
A
#
# COMPACT_ATOMS: atom_id res chain seq x y z
N ASP A 1 -9.34 20.29 52.80
CA ASP A 1 -10.68 19.78 52.58
C ASP A 1 -10.63 18.26 52.37
N VAL A 2 -11.41 17.51 53.15
CA VAL A 2 -11.35 16.03 53.18
C VAL A 2 -11.71 15.42 51.85
N ASP A 3 -12.59 16.04 51.08
CA ASP A 3 -13.02 15.53 49.76
C ASP A 3 -11.96 15.75 48.71
N SER A 4 -11.21 16.83 48.76
CA SER A 4 -10.03 17.07 47.91
C SER A 4 -8.94 16.03 48.16
N LEU A 5 -8.67 15.69 49.42
CA LEU A 5 -7.70 14.64 49.80
C LEU A 5 -8.13 13.24 49.35
N LYS A 6 -9.44 12.94 49.40
CA LYS A 6 -9.97 11.66 48.87
C LYS A 6 -9.82 11.54 47.35
N GLU A 7 -10.10 12.60 46.60
CA GLU A 7 -9.87 12.62 45.16
C GLU A 7 -8.40 12.47 44.76
N GLU A 8 -7.52 13.13 45.48
CA GLU A 8 -6.08 13.03 45.24
C GLU A 8 -5.55 11.63 45.53
N LEU A 9 -5.98 11.01 46.66
CA LEU A 9 -5.68 9.63 46.98
C LEU A 9 -6.23 8.64 45.95
N LYS A 10 -7.43 8.86 45.43
CA LYS A 10 -8.03 8.02 44.41
C LYS A 10 -7.23 8.09 43.12
N LYS A 11 -6.87 9.29 42.64
CA LYS A 11 -6.03 9.48 41.44
C LYS A 11 -4.65 8.83 41.58
N LYS A 12 -4.03 8.95 42.78
CA LYS A 12 -2.74 8.35 43.07
C LYS A 12 -2.79 6.83 43.08
N ASN A 13 -3.85 6.24 43.63
CA ASN A 13 -4.08 4.80 43.60
C ASN A 13 -4.32 4.29 42.19
N GLU A 14 -5.16 4.99 41.38
CA GLU A 14 -5.40 4.64 39.98
C GLU A 14 -4.10 4.68 39.16
N ALA A 15 -3.26 5.69 39.35
CA ALA A 15 -1.96 5.77 38.67
C ALA A 15 -1.03 4.61 39.06
N ALA A 16 -0.98 4.26 40.35
CA ALA A 16 -0.17 3.13 40.85
C ALA A 16 -0.66 1.78 40.31
N TYR A 17 -1.97 1.60 40.19
CA TYR A 17 -2.57 0.42 39.56
C TYR A 17 -2.23 0.29 38.07
N ILE A 18 -2.25 1.41 37.35
CA ILE A 18 -1.91 1.43 35.91
C ILE A 18 -0.43 1.08 35.72
N GLU A 19 0.45 1.61 36.58
CA GLU A 19 1.89 1.34 36.48
C GLU A 19 2.19 -0.13 36.82
N MET A 20 1.61 -0.68 37.88
CA MET A 20 1.74 -2.09 38.24
C MET A 20 1.21 -3.03 37.13
N ALA A 21 0.08 -2.69 36.51
CA ALA A 21 -0.46 -3.44 35.39
C ALA A 21 0.46 -3.41 34.16
N LYS A 22 1.11 -2.27 33.88
CA LYS A 22 2.11 -2.17 32.81
C LYS A 22 3.33 -3.05 33.06
N GLU A 23 3.84 -3.04 34.29
CA GLU A 23 4.97 -3.88 34.67
C GLU A 23 4.64 -5.38 34.60
N GLU A 24 3.44 -5.76 35.02
CA GLU A 24 2.96 -7.14 34.93
C GLU A 24 2.83 -7.60 33.47
N VAL A 25 2.25 -6.75 32.60
CA VAL A 25 2.16 -7.04 31.17
C VAL A 25 3.54 -7.16 30.55
N ALA A 26 4.45 -6.24 30.84
CA ALA A 26 5.82 -6.29 30.34
C ALA A 26 6.57 -7.56 30.80
N TYR A 27 6.36 -7.99 32.05
CA TYR A 27 6.92 -9.24 32.57
C TYR A 27 6.37 -10.46 31.84
N ILE A 28 5.04 -10.53 31.64
CA ILE A 28 4.36 -11.59 30.90
C ILE A 28 4.86 -11.67 29.45
N GLU A 29 5.02 -10.52 28.79
CA GLU A 29 5.51 -10.45 27.41
C GLU A 29 6.99 -10.87 27.31
N THR A 30 7.85 -10.37 28.19
CA THR A 30 9.29 -10.68 28.20
C THR A 30 9.54 -12.18 28.43
N HIS A 31 8.78 -12.80 29.34
CA HIS A 31 8.93 -14.22 29.67
C HIS A 31 8.04 -15.14 28.83
N LYS A 32 7.30 -14.56 27.84
CA LYS A 32 6.36 -15.29 26.98
C LYS A 32 5.36 -16.17 27.75
N MET A 33 4.86 -15.66 28.89
CA MET A 33 3.92 -16.35 29.78
C MET A 33 2.48 -16.36 29.25
N TYR A 34 2.31 -16.23 27.94
CA TYR A 34 1.04 -16.26 27.23
C TYR A 34 1.03 -17.41 26.21
N LYS A 35 -0.14 -17.93 25.93
CA LYS A 35 -0.32 -18.88 24.82
C LYS A 35 -0.33 -18.19 23.47
N TYR A 36 -1.01 -17.05 23.39
CA TYR A 36 -1.09 -16.18 22.22
C TYR A 36 -1.53 -14.77 22.63
N ILE A 37 -1.15 -13.80 21.81
CA ILE A 37 -1.66 -12.42 21.84
C ILE A 37 -2.47 -12.20 20.56
N THR A 38 -3.60 -11.51 20.66
CA THR A 38 -4.45 -11.20 19.51
C THR A 38 -4.71 -9.70 19.45
N ASN A 39 -4.47 -9.10 18.28
CA ASN A 39 -4.80 -7.72 17.97
C ASN A 39 -5.79 -7.66 16.81
N LYS A 40 -6.74 -6.75 16.90
CA LYS A 40 -7.73 -6.46 15.84
C LYS A 40 -7.86 -4.96 15.71
N TRP A 41 -7.81 -4.47 14.47
CA TRP A 41 -8.01 -3.03 14.23
C TRP A 41 -8.60 -2.80 12.85
N ILE A 42 -9.22 -1.64 12.72
CA ILE A 42 -9.75 -1.11 11.46
C ILE A 42 -8.98 0.16 11.15
N SER A 43 -8.61 0.36 9.89
CA SER A 43 -7.99 1.59 9.41
C SER A 43 -8.72 2.14 8.20
N VAL A 44 -8.73 3.46 8.09
CA VAL A 44 -9.25 4.18 6.93
C VAL A 44 -8.11 5.03 6.40
N GLU A 45 -7.83 4.90 5.10
CA GLU A 45 -6.83 5.69 4.40
C GLU A 45 -7.53 6.44 3.27
N VAL A 46 -7.19 7.70 3.10
CA VAL A 46 -7.68 8.52 1.99
C VAL A 46 -6.47 9.19 1.34
N TYR A 47 -6.31 8.93 0.06
CA TYR A 47 -5.34 9.62 -0.78
C TYR A 47 -6.06 10.57 -1.71
N ALA A 48 -5.71 11.85 -1.62
CA ALA A 48 -6.19 12.91 -2.49
C ALA A 48 -4.99 13.79 -2.88
N PRO A 49 -4.54 13.79 -4.14
CA PRO A 49 -3.43 14.60 -4.58
C PRO A 49 -3.80 16.09 -4.57
N PHE A 50 -2.83 16.98 -4.34
CA PHE A 50 -3.05 18.44 -4.37
C PHE A 50 -3.24 19.00 -5.79
N GLY A 51 -3.01 18.20 -6.83
CA GLY A 51 -3.11 18.62 -8.23
C GLY A 51 -3.61 17.50 -9.13
N GLU A 52 -4.03 17.88 -10.32
CA GLU A 52 -4.48 16.98 -11.37
C GLU A 52 -3.29 16.48 -12.20
N ASN A 53 -3.29 15.20 -12.55
CA ASN A 53 -2.43 14.67 -13.59
C ASN A 53 -2.94 15.11 -14.95
N THR A 54 -2.03 15.40 -15.85
CA THR A 54 -2.38 15.79 -17.22
C THR A 54 -1.86 14.74 -18.19
N TYR A 55 -2.76 14.19 -18.99
CA TYR A 55 -2.45 13.29 -20.09
C TYR A 55 -2.67 14.00 -21.44
N ARG A 56 -1.77 13.77 -22.40
CA ARG A 56 -1.98 14.13 -23.79
C ARG A 56 -2.31 12.88 -24.56
N VAL A 57 -3.48 12.83 -25.17
CA VAL A 57 -4.03 11.60 -25.76
C VAL A 57 -4.55 11.86 -27.16
N THR A 58 -4.46 10.86 -28.00
CA THR A 58 -5.07 10.82 -29.31
C THR A 58 -5.62 9.42 -29.57
N PRO A 59 -6.79 9.27 -30.23
CA PRO A 59 -7.33 7.95 -30.56
C PRO A 59 -6.49 7.22 -31.61
N ASP A 60 -5.79 7.96 -32.46
CA ASP A 60 -4.93 7.45 -33.52
C ASP A 60 -3.78 8.42 -33.83
N LEU A 61 -2.82 7.97 -34.65
CA LEU A 61 -1.64 8.78 -35.02
C LEU A 61 -1.93 9.92 -36.02
N SER A 62 -3.13 9.98 -36.57
CA SER A 62 -3.52 10.99 -37.54
C SER A 62 -4.22 12.21 -36.95
N THR A 63 -4.68 12.11 -35.69
CA THR A 63 -5.39 13.17 -34.98
C THR A 63 -4.44 13.95 -34.05
N THR A 64 -4.81 15.19 -33.75
CA THR A 64 -4.03 16.03 -32.84
C THR A 64 -4.19 15.57 -31.41
N LEU A 65 -3.12 15.70 -30.62
CA LEU A 65 -3.11 15.42 -29.18
C LEU A 65 -4.09 16.33 -28.44
N SER A 66 -5.02 15.73 -27.71
CA SER A 66 -5.93 16.42 -26.81
C SER A 66 -5.43 16.32 -25.36
N LYS A 67 -5.64 17.39 -24.58
CA LYS A 67 -5.26 17.43 -23.17
C LYS A 67 -6.41 16.92 -22.32
N LYS A 68 -6.15 15.93 -21.44
CA LYS A 68 -7.10 15.39 -20.48
C LYS A 68 -6.56 15.55 -19.07
N TYR A 69 -7.45 15.85 -18.14
CA TYR A 69 -7.12 16.02 -16.73
C TYR A 69 -7.64 14.83 -15.93
N PHE A 70 -6.87 14.41 -14.95
CA PHE A 70 -7.19 13.28 -14.10
C PHE A 70 -6.82 13.53 -12.64
N TYR A 71 -7.76 13.35 -11.75
CA TYR A 71 -7.57 13.47 -10.32
C TYR A 71 -7.53 12.08 -9.67
N ALA A 72 -6.33 11.63 -9.23
CA ALA A 72 -6.11 10.29 -8.69
C ALA A 72 -6.57 10.20 -7.23
N PHE A 73 -7.85 9.99 -7.00
CA PHE A 73 -8.40 9.78 -5.66
C PHE A 73 -8.43 8.30 -5.32
N THR A 74 -8.07 7.96 -4.06
CA THR A 74 -8.23 6.60 -3.52
C THR A 74 -8.71 6.67 -2.07
N SER A 75 -9.67 5.82 -1.72
CA SER A 75 -10.12 5.60 -0.35
C SER A 75 -10.07 4.11 -0.05
N THR A 76 -9.44 3.74 1.07
CA THR A 76 -9.26 2.36 1.52
C THR A 76 -9.82 2.18 2.92
N LEU A 77 -10.67 1.19 3.10
CA LEU A 77 -11.11 0.68 4.40
C LEU A 77 -10.44 -0.68 4.62
N SER A 78 -9.67 -0.82 5.71
CA SER A 78 -8.98 -2.06 6.05
C SER A 78 -9.48 -2.65 7.35
N ALA A 79 -9.67 -3.97 7.38
CA ALA A 79 -9.90 -4.75 8.58
C ALA A 79 -8.73 -5.70 8.79
N ASN A 80 -8.15 -5.67 9.98
CA ASN A 80 -6.91 -6.38 10.29
C ASN A 80 -7.10 -7.27 11.52
N TYR A 81 -6.51 -8.45 11.45
CA TYR A 81 -6.44 -9.41 12.55
C TYR A 81 -5.02 -9.97 12.63
N MET A 82 -4.43 -9.93 13.81
CA MET A 82 -3.14 -10.53 14.08
C MET A 82 -3.24 -11.46 15.28
N ARG A 83 -2.62 -12.62 15.21
CA ARG A 83 -2.41 -13.53 16.33
C ARG A 83 -0.95 -13.96 16.35
N GLN A 84 -0.30 -13.68 17.46
CA GLN A 84 1.07 -14.08 17.73
C GLN A 84 1.09 -15.16 18.83
N TYR A 85 1.71 -16.28 18.57
CA TYR A 85 1.89 -17.37 19.52
C TYR A 85 3.22 -17.25 20.25
N SER A 86 3.28 -17.76 21.47
CA SER A 86 4.50 -17.75 22.31
C SER A 86 5.67 -18.55 21.71
N ASN A 87 5.38 -19.50 20.79
CA ASN A 87 6.39 -20.26 20.05
C ASN A 87 7.05 -19.51 18.88
N GLY A 88 6.72 -18.21 18.70
CA GLY A 88 7.31 -17.37 17.66
C GLY A 88 6.64 -17.46 16.28
N ILE A 89 5.49 -18.12 16.19
CA ILE A 89 4.65 -18.12 14.99
C ILE A 89 3.65 -16.96 15.08
N SER A 90 3.43 -16.23 13.98
CA SER A 90 2.37 -15.23 13.87
C SER A 90 1.54 -15.46 12.64
N ILE A 91 0.25 -15.17 12.78
CA ILE A 91 -0.73 -15.22 11.69
C ILE A 91 -1.34 -13.83 11.59
N PHE A 92 -1.40 -13.31 10.39
CA PHE A 92 -1.99 -12.03 10.07
C PHE A 92 -3.01 -12.19 8.94
N PHE A 93 -4.15 -11.53 9.07
CA PHE A 93 -5.16 -11.43 8.02
C PHE A 93 -5.49 -9.96 7.79
N LYS A 94 -5.44 -9.53 6.55
CA LYS A 94 -5.83 -8.20 6.10
C LYS A 94 -6.89 -8.32 5.03
N GLY A 95 -8.00 -7.62 5.20
CA GLY A 95 -9.01 -7.41 4.19
C GLY A 95 -9.13 -5.93 3.88
N ASN A 96 -9.06 -5.54 2.60
CA ASN A 96 -9.23 -4.15 2.16
C ASN A 96 -10.44 -4.04 1.26
N LEU A 97 -11.14 -2.92 1.40
CA LEU A 97 -12.11 -2.43 0.43
C LEU A 97 -11.58 -1.08 -0.08
N ASP A 98 -11.25 -1.01 -1.35
CA ASP A 98 -10.71 0.16 -2.02
C ASP A 98 -11.73 0.75 -2.98
N VAL A 99 -11.83 2.08 -3.01
CA VAL A 99 -12.52 2.84 -4.06
C VAL A 99 -11.50 3.76 -4.69
N LYS A 100 -11.21 3.54 -5.98
CA LYS A 100 -10.15 4.24 -6.72
C LYS A 100 -10.74 4.93 -7.94
N HIS A 101 -10.43 6.22 -8.12
CA HIS A 101 -10.62 6.87 -9.41
C HIS A 101 -9.46 6.45 -10.32
N ASN A 102 -9.78 5.92 -11.49
CA ASN A 102 -8.85 5.24 -12.38
C ASN A 102 -9.05 5.67 -13.84
N ASN A 103 -8.13 5.29 -14.71
CA ASN A 103 -8.24 5.47 -16.14
C ASN A 103 -7.54 4.35 -16.91
N ASN A 104 -7.85 4.20 -18.17
CA ASN A 104 -7.30 3.13 -19.00
C ASN A 104 -5.78 3.23 -19.22
N ILE A 105 -5.18 4.43 -19.19
CA ILE A 105 -3.73 4.59 -19.32
C ILE A 105 -3.02 3.94 -18.12
N MET A 106 -3.52 4.19 -16.89
CA MET A 106 -2.95 3.63 -15.67
C MET A 106 -3.16 2.11 -15.58
N VAL A 107 -4.38 1.65 -15.90
CA VAL A 107 -4.73 0.22 -15.80
C VAL A 107 -3.98 -0.62 -16.83
N ASP A 108 -3.86 -0.14 -18.06
CA ASP A 108 -3.13 -0.85 -19.12
C ASP A 108 -1.62 -0.59 -19.10
N ASN A 109 -1.16 0.26 -18.15
CA ASN A 109 0.24 0.66 -18.07
C ASN A 109 0.80 1.10 -19.43
N LEU A 110 0.02 1.95 -20.12
CA LEU A 110 0.38 2.38 -21.46
C LEU A 110 1.63 3.24 -21.44
N GLU A 111 2.51 3.00 -22.40
CA GLU A 111 3.71 3.82 -22.59
C GLU A 111 3.38 5.04 -23.46
N SER A 112 3.98 6.18 -23.13
CA SER A 112 3.88 7.39 -23.94
C SER A 112 4.76 7.27 -25.19
N GLN A 113 4.31 7.88 -26.28
CA GLN A 113 5.02 7.98 -27.54
C GLN A 113 5.39 9.45 -27.81
N ALA A 114 6.55 9.67 -28.44
CA ALA A 114 6.99 11.00 -28.82
C ALA A 114 6.32 11.42 -30.15
N PHE A 115 5.52 12.47 -30.08
CA PHE A 115 4.92 13.12 -31.25
C PHE A 115 5.78 14.30 -31.68
N GLN A 116 6.22 14.28 -32.93
CA GLN A 116 7.10 15.31 -33.48
C GLN A 116 6.36 16.14 -34.52
N SER A 117 6.37 17.45 -34.35
CA SER A 117 5.96 18.36 -35.40
C SER A 117 7.17 18.74 -36.22
N THR A 118 7.02 18.71 -37.54
CA THR A 118 8.09 19.04 -38.48
C THR A 118 7.69 20.24 -39.32
N ALA A 119 8.65 21.11 -39.61
CA ALA A 119 8.52 22.21 -40.57
C ALA A 119 9.50 21.98 -41.71
N LEU A 120 9.13 22.44 -42.93
CA LEU A 120 10.04 22.52 -44.05
C LEU A 120 11.01 23.69 -43.84
N GLY A 121 12.27 23.36 -43.66
CA GLY A 121 13.36 24.35 -43.63
C GLY A 121 13.81 24.78 -45.04
N ALA A 122 14.78 25.66 -45.07
CA ALA A 122 15.44 26.05 -46.33
C ALA A 122 16.01 24.81 -47.02
N ASN A 123 15.94 24.78 -48.35
CA ASN A 123 16.43 23.64 -49.20
C ASN A 123 15.65 22.33 -49.02
N ASN A 124 14.35 22.36 -48.70
CA ASN A 124 13.50 21.16 -48.50
C ASN A 124 14.00 20.21 -47.41
N THR A 125 14.79 20.68 -46.47
CA THR A 125 15.20 19.91 -45.30
C THR A 125 14.07 19.89 -44.27
N THR A 126 13.76 18.70 -43.73
CA THR A 126 12.78 18.58 -42.63
C THR A 126 13.45 18.95 -41.32
N VAL A 127 12.90 19.93 -40.61
CA VAL A 127 13.36 20.35 -39.30
C VAL A 127 12.32 19.96 -38.25
N ILE A 128 12.72 19.24 -37.23
CA ILE A 128 11.85 18.96 -36.07
C ILE A 128 11.72 20.23 -35.27
N THR A 129 10.53 20.80 -35.19
CA THR A 129 10.26 22.05 -34.47
C THR A 129 9.78 21.83 -33.05
N ASN A 130 9.16 20.68 -32.77
CA ASN A 130 8.66 20.39 -31.45
C ASN A 130 8.54 18.87 -31.23
N SER A 131 8.78 18.43 -29.97
CA SER A 131 8.51 17.05 -29.56
C SER A 131 7.64 17.07 -28.31
N THR A 132 6.60 16.27 -28.31
CA THR A 132 5.62 16.19 -27.21
C THR A 132 5.24 14.75 -26.97
N ASP A 133 5.34 14.29 -25.72
CA ASP A 133 4.92 12.96 -25.34
C ASP A 133 3.40 12.87 -25.20
N GLY A 134 2.83 11.79 -25.71
CA GLY A 134 1.40 11.52 -25.66
C GLY A 134 1.08 10.03 -25.72
N TYR A 135 -0.17 9.68 -25.48
CA TYR A 135 -0.67 8.32 -25.50
C TYR A 135 -1.61 8.12 -26.68
N VAL A 136 -1.46 7.01 -27.38
CA VAL A 136 -2.38 6.60 -28.45
C VAL A 136 -3.45 5.69 -27.85
N THR A 137 -4.58 6.27 -27.48
CA THR A 137 -5.69 5.55 -26.87
C THR A 137 -6.97 6.37 -26.88
N ASN A 138 -8.11 5.68 -26.86
CA ASN A 138 -9.40 6.28 -26.48
C ASN A 138 -9.42 6.43 -24.97
N TYR A 139 -9.15 7.65 -24.50
CA TYR A 139 -9.04 7.94 -23.08
C TYR A 139 -10.39 7.81 -22.37
N ASP A 140 -10.42 7.01 -21.31
CA ASP A 140 -11.57 6.80 -20.47
C ASP A 140 -11.21 6.87 -18.98
N GLN A 141 -12.09 7.47 -18.16
CA GLN A 141 -11.98 7.57 -16.71
C GLN A 141 -13.14 6.81 -16.06
N PHE A 142 -12.84 6.08 -15.02
CA PHE A 142 -13.82 5.27 -14.30
C PHE A 142 -13.46 5.10 -12.83
N VAL A 143 -14.43 4.66 -12.03
CA VAL A 143 -14.22 4.26 -10.65
C VAL A 143 -14.07 2.74 -10.60
N THR A 144 -13.04 2.27 -9.91
CA THR A 144 -12.83 0.86 -9.60
C THR A 144 -13.08 0.65 -8.11
N THR A 145 -13.90 -0.34 -7.77
CA THR A 145 -14.01 -0.87 -6.42
C THR A 145 -13.23 -2.16 -6.35
N ALA A 146 -12.30 -2.28 -5.41
CA ALA A 146 -11.49 -3.47 -5.26
C ALA A 146 -11.64 -4.06 -3.86
N PHE A 147 -11.73 -5.38 -3.78
CA PHE A 147 -11.64 -6.13 -2.55
C PHE A 147 -10.35 -6.95 -2.55
N THR A 148 -9.48 -6.72 -1.56
CA THR A 148 -8.22 -7.45 -1.39
C THR A 148 -8.26 -8.27 -0.13
N PHE A 149 -7.84 -9.53 -0.20
CA PHE A 149 -7.61 -10.40 0.94
C PHE A 149 -6.16 -10.85 0.95
N GLU A 150 -5.47 -10.58 2.06
CA GLU A 150 -4.04 -10.88 2.25
C GLU A 150 -3.83 -11.56 3.61
N PRO A 151 -3.77 -12.90 3.67
CA PRO A 151 -3.24 -13.63 4.81
C PRO A 151 -1.71 -13.58 4.80
N ALA A 152 -1.10 -13.53 5.99
CA ALA A 152 0.35 -13.67 6.13
C ALA A 152 0.67 -14.59 7.31
N PHE A 153 1.64 -15.47 7.10
CA PHE A 153 2.10 -16.46 8.07
C PHE A 153 3.59 -16.21 8.31
N PHE A 154 3.98 -16.00 9.56
CA PHE A 154 5.35 -15.76 9.94
C PHE A 154 5.88 -16.88 10.83
N PHE A 155 7.13 -17.28 10.56
CA PHE A 155 7.84 -18.36 11.23
C PHE A 155 9.17 -17.84 11.78
N ILE A 156 9.86 -18.69 12.55
CA ILE A 156 11.21 -18.44 13.08
C ILE A 156 11.25 -17.08 13.81
N ASN A 157 10.42 -16.95 14.86
CA ASN A 157 10.29 -15.70 15.62
C ASN A 157 9.96 -14.49 14.74
N ASN A 158 9.06 -14.63 13.78
CA ASN A 158 8.67 -13.60 12.82
C ASN A 158 9.82 -13.08 11.92
N THR A 159 10.82 -13.93 11.65
CA THR A 159 11.94 -13.53 10.78
C THR A 159 11.62 -13.75 9.31
N ILE A 160 10.92 -14.82 8.96
CA ILE A 160 10.52 -15.13 7.60
C ILE A 160 9.04 -15.50 7.56
N GLY A 161 8.37 -15.17 6.48
CA GLY A 161 6.95 -15.47 6.32
C GLY A 161 6.58 -15.81 4.88
N PHE A 162 5.28 -16.00 4.71
CA PHE A 162 4.61 -16.23 3.43
C PHE A 162 3.32 -15.40 3.41
N SER A 163 3.13 -14.55 2.41
CA SER A 163 2.00 -13.64 2.30
C SER A 163 1.37 -13.69 0.90
N PRO A 164 0.47 -14.65 0.64
CA PRO A 164 -0.35 -14.61 -0.57
C PRO A 164 -1.37 -13.48 -0.48
N ALA A 165 -1.75 -12.90 -1.61
CA ALA A 165 -2.85 -11.96 -1.69
C ALA A 165 -3.65 -12.17 -2.97
N ILE A 166 -4.93 -11.86 -2.91
CA ILE A 166 -5.83 -11.83 -4.05
C ILE A 166 -6.62 -10.53 -4.02
N GLU A 167 -6.73 -9.87 -5.17
CA GLU A 167 -7.48 -8.64 -5.36
C GLU A 167 -8.53 -8.86 -6.44
N PHE A 168 -9.78 -8.64 -6.10
CA PHE A 168 -10.92 -8.65 -7.01
C PHE A 168 -11.31 -7.21 -7.31
N ASN A 169 -11.16 -6.79 -8.56
CA ASN A 169 -11.60 -5.48 -9.03
C ASN A 169 -12.99 -5.58 -9.64
N LEU A 170 -13.84 -4.60 -9.38
CA LEU A 170 -15.22 -4.53 -9.82
C LEU A 170 -15.47 -3.19 -10.52
N GLY A 171 -16.39 -3.18 -11.48
CA GLY A 171 -16.75 -2.01 -12.27
C GLY A 171 -16.23 -2.12 -13.69
N THR A 172 -15.81 -1.00 -14.30
CA THR A 172 -15.26 -1.00 -15.66
C THR A 172 -13.99 -1.84 -15.76
N TYR A 173 -13.15 -1.79 -14.74
CA TYR A 173 -12.00 -2.67 -14.60
C TYR A 173 -12.41 -3.87 -13.73
N ASP A 174 -12.83 -4.95 -14.36
CA ASP A 174 -13.28 -6.20 -13.76
C ASP A 174 -12.21 -7.29 -13.98
N LYS A 175 -11.15 -7.22 -13.19
CA LYS A 175 -10.02 -8.16 -13.24
C LYS A 175 -9.61 -8.61 -11.87
N THR A 176 -9.10 -9.83 -11.80
CA THR A 176 -8.52 -10.39 -10.57
C THR A 176 -7.00 -10.36 -10.67
N ASN A 177 -6.35 -9.81 -9.66
CA ASN A 177 -4.90 -9.82 -9.50
C ASN A 177 -4.51 -10.69 -8.32
N TRP A 178 -3.31 -11.27 -8.34
CA TRP A 178 -2.80 -12.01 -7.20
C TRP A 178 -1.31 -11.72 -6.95
N LYS A 179 -0.89 -11.99 -5.72
CA LYS A 179 0.50 -11.81 -5.26
C LYS A 179 0.88 -13.03 -4.41
N LEU A 180 2.12 -13.47 -4.54
CA LEU A 180 2.82 -14.31 -3.57
C LEU A 180 3.98 -13.52 -3.00
N GLY A 181 4.00 -13.31 -1.68
CA GLY A 181 5.04 -12.60 -0.98
C GLY A 181 5.83 -13.48 -0.04
N VAL A 182 7.13 -13.22 0.08
CA VAL A 182 8.01 -13.80 1.11
C VAL A 182 8.57 -12.64 1.93
N PRO A 183 7.87 -12.24 3.02
CA PRO A 183 8.37 -11.24 3.93
C PRO A 183 9.54 -11.78 4.78
N ILE A 184 10.58 -10.95 4.93
CA ILE A 184 11.78 -11.23 5.72
C ILE A 184 12.02 -10.04 6.64
N SER A 185 12.09 -10.28 7.95
CA SER A 185 12.35 -9.25 8.95
C SER A 185 13.76 -9.39 9.53
N LEU A 186 14.61 -8.41 9.29
CA LEU A 186 15.92 -8.32 9.93
C LEU A 186 15.76 -7.63 11.29
N LYS A 187 16.24 -8.28 12.33
CA LYS A 187 16.14 -7.83 13.71
C LYS A 187 17.50 -7.40 14.24
N ASP A 188 17.48 -6.53 15.26
CA ASP A 188 18.68 -6.20 16.03
C ASP A 188 19.01 -7.28 17.08
N SER A 189 20.05 -7.00 17.92
CA SER A 189 20.45 -7.85 19.04
C SER A 189 19.35 -8.06 20.06
N ASP A 190 18.42 -7.11 20.20
CA ASP A 190 17.32 -7.14 21.15
C ASP A 190 16.06 -7.81 20.57
N GLY A 191 16.15 -8.31 19.34
CA GLY A 191 15.06 -8.98 18.64
C GLY A 191 14.01 -8.04 18.06
N LYS A 192 14.27 -6.73 18.02
CA LYS A 192 13.38 -5.73 17.42
C LYS A 192 13.59 -5.66 15.91
N PRO A 193 12.52 -5.61 15.10
CA PRO A 193 12.67 -5.48 13.65
C PRO A 193 13.28 -4.12 13.29
N LYS A 194 14.34 -4.11 12.47
CA LYS A 194 14.97 -2.89 11.93
C LYS A 194 14.64 -2.65 10.47
N VAL A 195 14.68 -3.70 9.68
CA VAL A 195 14.40 -3.64 8.25
C VAL A 195 13.52 -4.82 7.88
N ASN A 196 12.46 -4.54 7.16
CA ASN A 196 11.61 -5.57 6.59
C ASN A 196 11.76 -5.54 5.08
N PHE A 197 12.00 -6.70 4.49
CA PHE A 197 12.01 -6.93 3.05
C PHE A 197 10.84 -7.82 2.68
N GLU A 198 10.33 -7.67 1.47
CA GLU A 198 9.41 -8.63 0.89
C GLU A 198 9.78 -8.88 -0.57
N ILE A 199 10.09 -10.12 -0.89
CA ILE A 199 10.22 -10.58 -2.27
C ILE A 199 8.80 -10.94 -2.73
N GLN A 200 8.36 -10.36 -3.83
CA GLN A 200 7.00 -10.51 -4.33
C GLN A 200 7.02 -11.06 -5.74
N TRP A 201 6.17 -12.03 -6.02
CA TRP A 201 5.77 -12.42 -7.36
C TRP A 201 4.28 -12.14 -7.50
N LYS A 202 3.91 -11.34 -8.49
CA LYS A 202 2.52 -10.92 -8.70
C LYS A 202 2.13 -11.02 -10.16
N GLU A 203 0.88 -11.34 -10.40
CA GLU A 203 0.20 -11.20 -11.67
C GLU A 203 -0.67 -9.96 -11.64
N VAL A 204 -0.49 -9.09 -12.62
CA VAL A 204 -1.28 -7.89 -12.83
C VAL A 204 -1.99 -8.03 -14.16
N ASN A 205 -3.30 -8.03 -14.11
CA ASN A 205 -4.14 -8.10 -15.28
C ASN A 205 -4.54 -6.69 -15.71
N THR A 206 -4.39 -6.40 -16.99
CA THR A 206 -4.85 -5.17 -17.63
C THR A 206 -6.15 -5.45 -18.41
N PHE A 207 -6.68 -4.48 -19.15
CA PHE A 207 -7.81 -4.77 -20.06
C PHE A 207 -7.43 -5.76 -21.16
N THR A 208 -6.19 -5.71 -21.61
CA THR A 208 -5.73 -6.38 -22.82
C THR A 208 -4.72 -7.50 -22.59
N SER A 209 -4.06 -7.52 -21.44
CA SER A 209 -2.94 -8.44 -21.15
C SER A 209 -2.87 -8.86 -19.69
N SER A 210 -2.10 -9.91 -19.45
CA SER A 210 -1.67 -10.34 -18.12
C SER A 210 -0.14 -10.29 -18.05
N THR A 211 0.38 -9.73 -16.97
CA THR A 211 1.83 -9.57 -16.78
C THR A 211 2.26 -10.12 -15.44
N HIS A 212 3.30 -10.95 -15.45
CA HIS A 212 3.94 -11.42 -14.23
C HIS A 212 5.12 -10.51 -13.88
N LEU A 213 5.14 -10.04 -12.64
CA LEU A 213 6.15 -9.14 -12.12
C LEU A 213 6.83 -9.76 -10.90
N VAL A 214 8.14 -9.62 -10.82
CA VAL A 214 8.92 -9.91 -9.61
C VAL A 214 9.41 -8.59 -9.06
N GLY A 215 9.15 -8.36 -7.77
CA GLY A 215 9.51 -7.13 -7.07
C GLY A 215 10.18 -7.39 -5.74
N LEU A 216 10.93 -6.40 -5.28
CA LEU A 216 11.49 -6.35 -3.94
C LEU A 216 11.00 -5.05 -3.29
N SER A 217 10.36 -5.15 -2.12
CA SER A 217 10.06 -4.01 -1.27
C SER A 217 10.94 -4.01 -0.03
N ALA A 218 11.28 -2.83 0.46
CA ALA A 218 11.99 -2.65 1.72
C ALA A 218 11.28 -1.56 2.54
N SER A 219 11.08 -1.82 3.83
CA SER A 219 10.52 -0.85 4.77
C SER A 219 11.41 -0.73 6.01
N PHE A 220 11.60 0.49 6.47
CA PHE A 220 12.39 0.84 7.63
C PHE A 220 11.49 1.42 8.71
N LEU A 221 11.72 1.03 9.96
CA LEU A 221 11.03 1.63 11.10
C LEU A 221 11.77 2.91 11.52
N PHE A 222 11.10 4.05 11.37
CA PHE A 222 11.65 5.36 11.73
C PHE A 222 11.42 5.75 13.20
N GLY A 223 10.69 4.94 13.98
CA GLY A 223 10.29 5.27 15.34
C GLY A 223 11.46 5.47 16.34
N ASP A 224 12.61 4.88 16.09
CA ASP A 224 13.81 5.02 16.95
C ASP A 224 14.75 6.17 16.53
N MET A 225 14.43 6.93 15.48
CA MET A 225 15.23 8.06 15.00
C MET A 225 14.85 9.42 15.63
N ILE A 226 13.82 9.46 16.47
CA ILE A 226 13.26 10.71 17.04
C ILE A 226 13.33 10.72 18.58
N ASN A 227 14.24 9.97 19.18
CA ASN A 227 14.54 10.07 20.61
C ASN A 227 15.84 10.81 20.86
#